data_49ae5e1467712f8f8514bb733a889c49
#
_entry.id   49ae5e1467712f8f8514bb733a889c49
#
_cell.length_a   1.000
_cell.length_b   1.000
_cell.length_c   1.000
_cell.angle_alpha   90.00
_cell.angle_beta   90.00
_cell.angle_gamma   90.00
#
_symmetry.space_group_name_H-M   'P 1'
#
loop_
_entity.id
_entity.type
_entity.pdbx_description
1 polymer ?
#
loop_
_entity_poly.entity_id
_entity_poly.type
_entity_poly.pdbx_seq_one_letter_code
_entity_poly.pdbx_strand_id
1 'polypeptide(L)'
;MTGEERRAWEKQQRENRIVDMAEPVFFKNGYDATTIIEIARASGYNKRSIYLYFKDKEEIFLAVVLRGLTLLYNSLEAASKTNDLRVMGQAFFDFSLAHPDYLKLIMVYEANTCVYQSGSSAGDRPSGPYKKRCQEKTDAMSALMTQCLAGAIAGGQIKTELTPEQLMLILWGQVFGVMQIILMRRQGFEETYGMSYEQLFSTFLDMTTKTLS
;
A
#
# COMPACT_ATOMS: atom_id res chain seq x y z
N MET A 1 12.98 30.97 11.66
CA MET A 1 12.70 30.43 10.31
C MET A 1 13.26 31.38 9.28
N THR A 2 14.22 30.93 8.50
CA THR A 2 14.83 31.73 7.43
C THR A 2 13.84 31.92 6.27
N GLY A 3 14.13 32.84 5.35
CA GLY A 3 13.28 33.05 4.16
C GLY A 3 13.20 31.83 3.25
N GLU A 4 14.23 30.97 3.20
CA GLU A 4 14.26 29.73 2.45
C GLU A 4 13.42 28.66 3.13
N GLU A 5 13.54 28.48 4.45
CA GLU A 5 12.71 27.54 5.23
C GLU A 5 11.22 27.86 5.09
N ARG A 6 10.86 29.14 5.12
CA ARG A 6 9.48 29.59 4.94
C ARG A 6 8.95 29.25 3.55
N ARG A 7 9.72 29.48 2.47
CA ARG A 7 9.33 29.14 1.09
C ARG A 7 9.16 27.62 0.92
N ALA A 8 10.08 26.83 1.47
CA ALA A 8 9.98 25.38 1.43
C ALA A 8 8.73 24.88 2.17
N TRP A 9 8.45 25.43 3.34
CA TRP A 9 7.24 25.13 4.10
C TRP A 9 5.96 25.49 3.34
N GLU A 10 5.88 26.72 2.78
CA GLU A 10 4.73 27.16 1.97
C GLU A 10 4.52 26.25 0.75
N LYS A 11 5.60 25.83 0.08
CA LYS A 11 5.54 24.88 -1.03
C LYS A 11 4.96 23.54 -0.57
N GLN A 12 5.47 23.00 0.52
CA GLN A 12 4.98 21.71 1.06
C GLN A 12 3.50 21.79 1.47
N GLN A 13 3.04 22.91 2.05
CA GLN A 13 1.62 23.06 2.40
C GLN A 13 0.72 23.04 1.15
N ARG A 14 1.17 23.64 0.05
CA ARG A 14 0.42 23.62 -1.22
C ARG A 14 0.43 22.24 -1.87
N GLU A 15 1.55 21.54 -1.84
CA GLU A 15 1.63 20.13 -2.28
C GLU A 15 0.66 19.26 -1.47
N ASN A 16 0.70 19.34 -0.15
CA ASN A 16 -0.20 18.60 0.73
C ASN A 16 -1.67 18.88 0.40
N ARG A 17 -2.05 20.15 0.21
CA ARG A 17 -3.42 20.53 -0.16
C ARG A 17 -3.84 19.92 -1.51
N ILE A 18 -2.96 19.88 -2.49
CA ILE A 18 -3.25 19.23 -3.78
C ILE A 18 -3.49 17.73 -3.57
N VAL A 19 -2.65 17.07 -2.78
CA VAL A 19 -2.79 15.64 -2.46
C VAL A 19 -4.08 15.38 -1.68
N ASP A 20 -4.42 16.21 -0.68
CA ASP A 20 -5.66 16.10 0.11
C ASP A 20 -6.90 16.14 -0.79
N MET A 21 -6.89 16.99 -1.81
CA MET A 21 -8.01 17.12 -2.72
C MET A 21 -7.99 16.08 -3.86
N ALA A 22 -6.83 15.56 -4.23
CA ALA A 22 -6.69 14.50 -5.23
C ALA A 22 -7.12 13.13 -4.68
N GLU A 23 -6.90 12.89 -3.40
CA GLU A 23 -7.21 11.63 -2.73
C GLU A 23 -8.66 11.17 -2.94
N PRO A 24 -9.72 11.94 -2.61
CA PRO A 24 -11.10 11.53 -2.86
C PRO A 24 -11.43 11.39 -4.35
N VAL A 25 -10.72 12.10 -5.24
CA VAL A 25 -10.90 11.95 -6.70
C VAL A 25 -10.38 10.59 -7.16
N PHE A 26 -9.19 10.19 -6.71
CA PHE A 26 -8.63 8.87 -7.00
C PHE A 26 -9.44 7.74 -6.36
N PHE A 27 -9.95 7.92 -5.14
CA PHE A 27 -10.81 6.93 -4.49
C PHE A 27 -12.09 6.66 -5.28
N LYS A 28 -12.69 7.73 -5.82
CA LYS A 28 -13.92 7.64 -6.58
C LYS A 28 -13.73 7.07 -7.99
N ASN A 29 -12.71 7.56 -8.71
CA ASN A 29 -12.57 7.32 -10.15
C ASN A 29 -11.51 6.27 -10.47
N GLY A 30 -10.61 5.93 -9.53
CA GLY A 30 -9.39 5.16 -9.79
C GLY A 30 -8.33 5.99 -10.52
N TYR A 31 -7.18 5.36 -10.79
CA TYR A 31 -6.06 6.03 -11.46
C TYR A 31 -6.39 6.42 -12.90
N ASP A 32 -6.90 5.47 -13.71
CA ASP A 32 -7.04 5.66 -15.15
C ASP A 32 -8.03 6.75 -15.51
N ALA A 33 -9.22 6.75 -14.89
CA ALA A 33 -10.28 7.70 -15.17
C ALA A 33 -10.05 9.09 -14.55
N THR A 34 -9.15 9.24 -13.59
CA THR A 34 -8.83 10.54 -12.98
C THR A 34 -8.02 11.42 -13.93
N THR A 35 -8.37 12.70 -14.01
CA THR A 35 -7.68 13.70 -14.82
C THR A 35 -7.09 14.83 -13.97
N ILE A 36 -6.02 15.47 -14.46
CA ILE A 36 -5.43 16.67 -13.81
C ILE A 36 -6.46 17.82 -13.71
N ILE A 37 -7.41 17.88 -14.64
CA ILE A 37 -8.45 18.94 -14.63
C ILE A 37 -9.39 18.74 -13.44
N GLU A 38 -9.79 17.51 -13.14
CA GLU A 38 -10.61 17.19 -11.97
C GLU A 38 -9.89 17.49 -10.66
N ILE A 39 -8.61 17.09 -10.55
CA ILE A 39 -7.76 17.40 -9.39
C ILE A 39 -7.61 18.93 -9.22
N ALA A 40 -7.36 19.66 -10.29
CA ALA A 40 -7.26 21.11 -10.27
C ALA A 40 -8.55 21.76 -9.79
N ARG A 41 -9.70 21.31 -10.30
CA ARG A 41 -11.02 21.77 -9.86
C ARG A 41 -11.26 21.47 -8.37
N ALA A 42 -10.97 20.26 -7.93
CA ALA A 42 -11.16 19.84 -6.54
C ALA A 42 -10.26 20.64 -5.57
N SER A 43 -9.03 20.92 -5.96
CA SER A 43 -8.05 21.66 -5.12
C SER A 43 -8.21 23.18 -5.13
N GLY A 44 -9.06 23.71 -6.05
CA GLY A 44 -9.23 25.15 -6.26
C GLY A 44 -8.06 25.80 -7.00
N TYR A 45 -7.19 24.99 -7.63
CA TYR A 45 -6.09 25.46 -8.47
C TYR A 45 -6.43 25.35 -9.96
N ASN A 46 -5.75 26.12 -10.80
CA ASN A 46 -5.75 25.87 -12.23
C ASN A 46 -4.71 24.79 -12.61
N LYS A 47 -4.86 24.19 -13.80
CA LYS A 47 -3.97 23.13 -14.28
C LYS A 47 -2.49 23.55 -14.27
N ARG A 48 -2.18 24.81 -14.65
CA ARG A 48 -0.80 25.33 -14.67
C ARG A 48 -0.20 25.36 -13.25
N SER A 49 -1.01 25.74 -12.25
CA SER A 49 -0.57 25.74 -10.86
C SER A 49 -0.25 24.35 -10.33
N ILE A 50 -1.00 23.31 -10.74
CA ILE A 50 -0.69 21.92 -10.37
C ILE A 50 0.70 21.53 -10.87
N TYR A 51 1.03 21.85 -12.12
CA TYR A 51 2.33 21.52 -12.72
C TYR A 51 3.53 22.27 -12.12
N LEU A 52 3.33 23.25 -11.26
CA LEU A 52 4.41 23.87 -10.49
C LEU A 52 4.86 22.96 -9.32
N TYR A 53 4.03 22.01 -8.90
CA TYR A 53 4.26 21.14 -7.74
C TYR A 53 4.46 19.68 -8.14
N PHE A 54 3.75 19.22 -9.17
CA PHE A 54 3.76 17.84 -9.62
C PHE A 54 4.01 17.78 -11.12
N LYS A 55 4.92 16.94 -11.55
CA LYS A 55 5.29 16.77 -12.95
C LYS A 55 4.11 16.28 -13.80
N ASP A 56 3.35 15.33 -13.29
CA ASP A 56 2.24 14.66 -13.97
C ASP A 56 1.21 14.07 -12.98
N LYS A 57 0.21 13.40 -13.52
CA LYS A 57 -0.83 12.71 -12.73
C LYS A 57 -0.24 11.57 -11.90
N GLU A 58 0.74 10.86 -12.44
CA GLU A 58 1.38 9.73 -11.76
C GLU A 58 2.05 10.19 -10.46
N GLU A 59 2.72 11.32 -10.48
CA GLU A 59 3.39 11.85 -9.29
C GLU A 59 2.39 12.22 -8.17
N ILE A 60 1.23 12.78 -8.51
CA ILE A 60 0.15 13.04 -7.55
C ILE A 60 -0.43 11.74 -7.02
N PHE A 61 -0.66 10.76 -7.90
CA PHE A 61 -1.13 9.43 -7.53
C PHE A 61 -0.17 8.75 -6.55
N LEU A 62 1.13 8.77 -6.84
CA LEU A 62 2.17 8.22 -5.96
C LEU A 62 2.24 8.93 -4.61
N ALA A 63 1.95 10.23 -4.56
CA ALA A 63 1.84 10.95 -3.28
C ALA A 63 0.66 10.45 -2.44
N VAL A 64 -0.49 10.13 -3.06
CA VAL A 64 -1.64 9.51 -2.37
C VAL A 64 -1.32 8.08 -1.95
N VAL A 65 -0.73 7.26 -2.85
CA VAL A 65 -0.29 5.89 -2.54
C VAL A 65 0.67 5.87 -1.36
N LEU A 66 1.62 6.80 -1.30
CA LEU A 66 2.58 6.91 -0.18
C LEU A 66 1.90 7.11 1.17
N ARG A 67 0.77 7.82 1.23
CA ARG A 67 -0.03 7.94 2.46
C ARG A 67 -0.58 6.57 2.88
N GLY A 68 -1.20 5.85 1.96
CA GLY A 68 -1.70 4.50 2.22
C GLY A 68 -0.61 3.53 2.65
N LEU A 69 0.54 3.51 1.95
CA LEU A 69 1.71 2.72 2.31
C LEU A 69 2.25 3.08 3.70
N THR A 70 2.21 4.36 4.07
CA THR A 70 2.66 4.80 5.39
C THR A 70 1.71 4.33 6.49
N LEU A 71 0.40 4.41 6.29
CA LEU A 71 -0.59 3.88 7.23
C LEU A 71 -0.45 2.36 7.40
N LEU A 72 -0.31 1.63 6.29
CA LEU A 72 -0.10 0.19 6.32
C LEU A 72 1.19 -0.17 7.06
N TYR A 73 2.30 0.50 6.74
CA TYR A 73 3.58 0.29 7.41
C TYR A 73 3.47 0.47 8.91
N ASN A 74 2.83 1.55 9.37
CA ASN A 74 2.66 1.82 10.81
C ASN A 74 1.83 0.73 11.51
N SER A 75 0.79 0.20 10.85
CA SER A 75 0.00 -0.92 11.38
C SER A 75 0.83 -2.19 11.51
N LEU A 76 1.61 -2.53 10.48
CA LEU A 76 2.47 -3.70 10.48
C LEU A 76 3.65 -3.56 11.46
N GLU A 77 4.25 -2.38 11.55
CA GLU A 77 5.33 -2.10 12.51
C GLU A 77 4.86 -2.23 13.97
N ALA A 78 3.65 -1.76 14.27
CA ALA A 78 3.07 -1.95 15.61
C ALA A 78 2.84 -3.44 15.91
N ALA A 79 2.32 -4.20 14.94
CA ALA A 79 2.06 -5.64 15.06
C ALA A 79 3.34 -6.47 15.16
N SER A 80 4.41 -6.08 14.48
CA SER A 80 5.69 -6.82 14.43
C SER A 80 6.36 -6.98 15.80
N LYS A 81 6.04 -6.10 16.76
CA LYS A 81 6.57 -6.17 18.13
C LYS A 81 6.13 -7.41 18.90
N THR A 82 5.08 -8.07 18.44
CA THR A 82 4.56 -9.30 19.06
C THR A 82 5.28 -10.56 18.59
N ASN A 83 6.05 -10.51 17.50
CA ASN A 83 6.62 -11.65 16.79
C ASN A 83 5.58 -12.75 16.47
N ASP A 84 4.32 -12.38 16.29
CA ASP A 84 3.21 -13.28 15.96
C ASP A 84 2.69 -12.99 14.54
N LEU A 85 2.86 -13.97 13.65
CA LEU A 85 2.39 -13.85 12.26
C LEU A 85 0.88 -13.67 12.15
N ARG A 86 0.13 -14.24 13.08
CA ARG A 86 -1.33 -14.07 13.12
C ARG A 86 -1.70 -12.62 13.40
N VAL A 87 -1.01 -11.99 14.36
CA VAL A 87 -1.18 -10.57 14.70
C VAL A 87 -0.80 -9.68 13.52
N MET A 88 0.27 -10.03 12.79
CA MET A 88 0.67 -9.34 11.57
C MET A 88 -0.40 -9.44 10.47
N GLY A 89 -0.92 -10.65 10.23
CA GLY A 89 -2.00 -10.86 9.27
C GLY A 89 -3.28 -10.10 9.66
N GLN A 90 -3.64 -10.11 10.95
CA GLN A 90 -4.79 -9.37 11.45
C GLN A 90 -4.63 -7.85 11.27
N ALA A 91 -3.44 -7.31 11.52
CA ALA A 91 -3.16 -5.88 11.31
C ALA A 91 -3.32 -5.46 9.84
N PHE A 92 -2.91 -6.32 8.89
CA PHE A 92 -3.16 -6.09 7.46
C PHE A 92 -4.66 -6.13 7.13
N PHE A 93 -5.39 -7.09 7.70
CA PHE A 93 -6.84 -7.18 7.51
C PHE A 93 -7.58 -5.96 8.03
N ASP A 94 -7.27 -5.54 9.26
CA ASP A 94 -7.89 -4.38 9.90
C ASP A 94 -7.60 -3.09 9.12
N PHE A 95 -6.37 -2.90 8.65
CA PHE A 95 -6.02 -1.81 7.73
C PHE A 95 -6.87 -1.86 6.46
N SER A 96 -7.00 -3.03 5.87
CA SER A 96 -7.72 -3.24 4.61
C SER A 96 -9.21 -2.92 4.72
N LEU A 97 -9.82 -3.19 5.88
CA LEU A 97 -11.22 -2.85 6.15
C LEU A 97 -11.40 -1.37 6.50
N ALA A 98 -10.47 -0.80 7.26
CA ALA A 98 -10.51 0.62 7.66
C ALA A 98 -10.20 1.56 6.47
N HIS A 99 -9.35 1.12 5.54
CA HIS A 99 -8.83 1.92 4.44
C HIS A 99 -8.94 1.21 3.07
N PRO A 100 -10.14 0.73 2.66
CA PRO A 100 -10.29 -0.09 1.45
C PRO A 100 -9.89 0.64 0.17
N ASP A 101 -10.06 1.96 0.12
CA ASP A 101 -9.70 2.75 -1.06
C ASP A 101 -8.19 2.94 -1.18
N TYR A 102 -7.47 3.12 -0.07
CA TYR A 102 -6.01 3.07 -0.10
C TYR A 102 -5.49 1.71 -0.54
N LEU A 103 -6.07 0.61 -0.04
CA LEU A 103 -5.66 -0.72 -0.48
C LEU A 103 -5.83 -0.91 -1.98
N LYS A 104 -6.95 -0.46 -2.58
CA LYS A 104 -7.16 -0.49 -4.04
C LYS A 104 -6.06 0.28 -4.79
N LEU A 105 -5.69 1.48 -4.33
CA LEU A 105 -4.63 2.25 -4.96
C LEU A 105 -3.25 1.60 -4.80
N ILE A 106 -2.97 0.99 -3.65
CA ILE A 106 -1.75 0.19 -3.43
C ILE A 106 -1.71 -0.99 -4.40
N MET A 107 -2.83 -1.70 -4.60
CA MET A 107 -2.92 -2.80 -5.58
C MET A 107 -2.60 -2.34 -7.01
N VAL A 108 -3.12 -1.18 -7.41
CA VAL A 108 -2.80 -0.58 -8.73
C VAL A 108 -1.32 -0.22 -8.82
N TYR A 109 -0.74 0.34 -7.77
CA TYR A 109 0.69 0.67 -7.71
C TYR A 109 1.56 -0.58 -7.83
N GLU A 110 1.29 -1.63 -7.08
CA GLU A 110 2.04 -2.90 -7.10
C GLU A 110 1.97 -3.56 -8.49
N ALA A 111 0.77 -3.66 -9.09
CA ALA A 111 0.59 -4.22 -10.42
C ALA A 111 1.39 -3.46 -11.49
N ASN A 112 1.39 -2.13 -11.45
CA ASN A 112 2.13 -1.31 -12.39
C ASN A 112 3.65 -1.38 -12.18
N THR A 113 4.11 -1.50 -10.93
CA THR A 113 5.54 -1.61 -10.61
C THR A 113 6.12 -2.92 -11.17
N CYS A 114 5.39 -4.03 -11.06
CA CYS A 114 5.80 -5.32 -11.64
C CYS A 114 5.92 -5.27 -13.18
N VAL A 115 5.01 -4.57 -13.86
CA VAL A 115 5.05 -4.44 -15.33
C VAL A 115 6.25 -3.61 -15.80
N TYR A 116 6.61 -2.56 -15.06
CA TYR A 116 7.75 -1.69 -15.43
C TYR A 116 9.11 -2.35 -15.22
N GLN A 117 9.23 -3.34 -14.34
CA GLN A 117 10.48 -4.10 -14.16
C GLN A 117 10.73 -5.11 -15.28
N SER A 118 9.68 -5.55 -15.99
CA SER A 118 9.77 -6.63 -16.99
C SER A 118 10.12 -6.19 -18.41
N GLY A 119 10.06 -4.91 -18.77
CA GLY A 119 10.08 -4.52 -20.18
C GLY A 119 10.73 -3.21 -20.59
N SER A 120 11.28 -2.43 -19.70
CA SER A 120 11.99 -1.19 -20.04
C SER A 120 13.40 -1.23 -19.50
N SER A 121 14.38 -1.05 -20.37
CA SER A 121 15.74 -0.72 -19.98
C SER A 121 15.70 0.33 -18.87
N ALA A 122 16.27 0.00 -17.72
CA ALA A 122 16.22 0.76 -16.46
C ALA A 122 16.91 2.16 -16.53
N GLY A 123 17.01 2.76 -17.72
CA GLY A 123 17.89 3.89 -17.98
C GLY A 123 17.27 5.27 -18.11
N ASP A 124 15.97 5.43 -18.44
CA ASP A 124 15.61 6.71 -19.10
C ASP A 124 14.30 7.40 -18.64
N ARG A 125 13.76 7.12 -17.46
CA ARG A 125 12.73 8.00 -16.89
C ARG A 125 13.21 8.58 -15.56
N PRO A 126 13.27 9.93 -15.43
CA PRO A 126 13.52 10.55 -14.14
C PRO A 126 12.41 10.10 -13.19
N SER A 127 12.73 9.23 -12.26
CA SER A 127 11.83 8.85 -11.19
C SER A 127 11.56 10.08 -10.34
N GLY A 128 10.30 10.54 -10.28
CA GLY A 128 9.89 11.62 -9.40
C GLY A 128 10.15 11.26 -7.93
N PRO A 129 10.20 12.26 -7.04
CA PRO A 129 10.53 12.06 -5.62
C PRO A 129 9.54 11.11 -4.92
N TYR A 130 8.28 11.08 -5.34
CA TYR A 130 7.28 10.20 -4.74
C TYR A 130 7.45 8.74 -5.12
N LYS A 131 7.91 8.43 -6.35
CA LYS A 131 8.22 7.06 -6.76
C LYS A 131 9.29 6.43 -5.87
N LYS A 132 10.38 7.18 -5.63
CA LYS A 132 11.46 6.74 -4.74
C LYS A 132 10.95 6.50 -3.32
N ARG A 133 10.14 7.42 -2.79
CA ARG A 133 9.58 7.32 -1.43
C ARG A 133 8.60 6.13 -1.30
N CYS A 134 7.80 5.84 -2.32
CA CYS A 134 6.97 4.64 -2.33
C CYS A 134 7.83 3.38 -2.32
N GLN A 135 8.87 3.30 -3.15
CA GLN A 135 9.80 2.18 -3.17
C GLN A 135 10.48 1.99 -1.80
N GLU A 136 11.03 3.05 -1.23
CA GLU A 136 11.64 3.00 0.12
C GLU A 136 10.65 2.48 1.18
N LYS A 137 9.37 2.84 1.07
CA LYS A 137 8.34 2.38 2.00
C LYS A 137 7.99 0.90 1.80
N THR A 138 7.87 0.42 0.55
CA THR A 138 7.65 -1.01 0.26
C THR A 138 8.86 -1.85 0.64
N ASP A 139 10.08 -1.37 0.41
CA ASP A 139 11.31 -2.05 0.84
C ASP A 139 11.38 -2.17 2.36
N ALA A 140 11.01 -1.11 3.08
CA ALA A 140 10.95 -1.13 4.55
C ALA A 140 9.90 -2.13 5.08
N MET A 141 8.72 -2.24 4.43
CA MET A 141 7.72 -3.25 4.79
C MET A 141 8.23 -4.67 4.52
N SER A 142 8.85 -4.90 3.38
CA SER A 142 9.45 -6.20 3.03
C SER A 142 10.53 -6.60 4.03
N ALA A 143 11.41 -5.68 4.40
CA ALA A 143 12.45 -5.91 5.40
C ALA A 143 11.87 -6.25 6.78
N LEU A 144 10.83 -5.51 7.20
CA LEU A 144 10.13 -5.75 8.46
C LEU A 144 9.53 -7.17 8.50
N MET A 145 8.81 -7.57 7.44
CA MET A 145 8.19 -8.89 7.35
C MET A 145 9.23 -10.01 7.31
N THR A 146 10.27 -9.85 6.49
CA THR A 146 11.38 -10.81 6.39
C THR A 146 12.09 -11.00 7.73
N GLN A 147 12.31 -9.91 8.49
CA GLN A 147 12.92 -9.99 9.81
C GLN A 147 12.06 -10.77 10.80
N CYS A 148 10.74 -10.54 10.82
CA CYS A 148 9.80 -11.27 11.67
C CYS A 148 9.79 -12.76 11.32
N LEU A 149 9.78 -13.11 10.03
CA LEU A 149 9.82 -14.50 9.56
C LEU A 149 11.15 -15.18 9.92
N ALA A 150 12.28 -14.50 9.74
CA ALA A 150 13.60 -15.01 10.15
C ALA A 150 13.66 -15.32 11.66
N GLY A 151 13.09 -14.43 12.48
CA GLY A 151 12.98 -14.63 13.94
C GLY A 151 12.11 -15.85 14.30
N ALA A 152 10.96 -16.00 13.64
CA ALA A 152 10.06 -17.13 13.85
C ALA A 152 10.64 -18.48 13.41
N ILE A 153 11.39 -18.50 12.31
CA ILE A 153 12.13 -19.69 11.84
C ILE A 153 13.24 -20.04 12.82
N ALA A 154 14.07 -19.08 13.20
CA ALA A 154 15.17 -19.30 14.15
C ALA A 154 14.68 -19.73 15.53
N GLY A 155 13.51 -19.25 15.96
CA GLY A 155 12.84 -19.64 17.22
C GLY A 155 12.12 -20.99 17.15
N GLY A 156 12.10 -21.67 15.99
CA GLY A 156 11.42 -22.96 15.82
C GLY A 156 9.90 -22.88 15.78
N GLN A 157 9.34 -21.71 15.67
CA GLN A 157 7.89 -21.48 15.53
C GLN A 157 7.41 -21.83 14.13
N ILE A 158 8.28 -21.64 13.13
CA ILE A 158 8.03 -21.97 11.73
C ILE A 158 9.03 -23.05 11.31
N LYS A 159 8.52 -24.13 10.72
CA LYS A 159 9.31 -25.21 10.14
C LYS A 159 9.21 -25.16 8.63
N THR A 160 10.25 -24.75 7.96
CA THR A 160 10.29 -24.63 6.49
C THR A 160 11.72 -24.73 5.98
N GLU A 161 11.87 -25.16 4.73
CA GLU A 161 13.13 -25.12 3.99
C GLU A 161 13.27 -23.82 3.17
N LEU A 162 12.21 -22.98 3.15
CA LEU A 162 12.22 -21.72 2.42
C LEU A 162 13.04 -20.65 3.15
N THR A 163 13.67 -19.77 2.38
CA THR A 163 14.26 -18.56 2.97
C THR A 163 13.14 -17.62 3.48
N PRO A 164 13.44 -16.74 4.45
CA PRO A 164 12.45 -15.74 4.92
C PRO A 164 11.86 -14.91 3.80
N GLU A 165 12.66 -14.55 2.78
CA GLU A 165 12.22 -13.77 1.60
C GLU A 165 11.25 -14.57 0.72
N GLN A 166 11.54 -15.85 0.48
CA GLN A 166 10.67 -16.74 -0.28
C GLN A 166 9.33 -16.94 0.44
N LEU A 167 9.39 -17.18 1.74
CA LEU A 167 8.20 -17.34 2.56
C LEU A 167 7.38 -16.05 2.61
N MET A 168 8.02 -14.89 2.76
CA MET A 168 7.37 -13.58 2.73
C MET A 168 6.61 -13.37 1.42
N LEU A 169 7.22 -13.68 0.28
CA LEU A 169 6.59 -13.52 -1.03
C LEU A 169 5.33 -14.41 -1.18
N ILE A 170 5.39 -15.65 -0.69
CA ILE A 170 4.25 -16.57 -0.72
C ILE A 170 3.12 -16.05 0.17
N LEU A 171 3.42 -15.69 1.41
CA LEU A 171 2.43 -15.20 2.38
C LEU A 171 1.81 -13.88 1.91
N TRP A 172 2.62 -12.99 1.34
CA TRP A 172 2.14 -11.75 0.75
C TRP A 172 1.14 -11.99 -0.38
N GLY A 173 1.48 -12.88 -1.32
CA GLY A 173 0.60 -13.25 -2.41
C GLY A 173 -0.72 -13.88 -1.94
N GLN A 174 -0.67 -14.73 -0.93
CA GLN A 174 -1.86 -15.37 -0.36
C GLN A 174 -2.78 -14.35 0.34
N VAL A 175 -2.23 -13.55 1.24
CA VAL A 175 -2.98 -12.53 2.00
C VAL A 175 -3.61 -11.50 1.05
N PHE A 176 -2.83 -11.07 0.05
CA PHE A 176 -3.28 -10.10 -0.95
C PHE A 176 -4.41 -10.66 -1.81
N GLY A 177 -4.29 -11.92 -2.25
CA GLY A 177 -5.32 -12.62 -3.02
C GLY A 177 -6.62 -12.80 -2.24
N VAL A 178 -6.55 -13.21 -0.98
CA VAL A 178 -7.72 -13.35 -0.12
C VAL A 178 -8.42 -12.00 0.08
N MET A 179 -7.65 -10.93 0.36
CA MET A 179 -8.22 -9.60 0.52
C MET A 179 -8.84 -9.06 -0.77
N GLN A 180 -8.24 -9.33 -1.92
CA GLN A 180 -8.82 -8.97 -3.21
C GLN A 180 -10.18 -9.63 -3.42
N ILE A 181 -10.32 -10.92 -3.12
CA ILE A 181 -11.59 -11.64 -3.20
C ILE A 181 -12.64 -11.03 -2.25
N ILE A 182 -12.25 -10.74 -1.00
CA ILE A 182 -13.13 -10.11 -0.01
C ILE A 182 -13.64 -8.75 -0.52
N LEU A 183 -12.74 -7.88 -0.99
CA LEU A 183 -13.12 -6.55 -1.49
C LEU A 183 -14.02 -6.61 -2.73
N MET A 184 -13.76 -7.55 -3.65
CA MET A 184 -14.56 -7.72 -4.86
C MET A 184 -15.96 -8.26 -4.59
N ARG A 185 -16.13 -9.05 -3.52
CA ARG A 185 -17.37 -9.78 -3.22
C ARG A 185 -18.03 -9.34 -1.90
N ARG A 186 -17.63 -8.21 -1.34
CA ARG A 186 -18.06 -7.73 -0.03
C ARG A 186 -19.59 -7.67 0.11
N GLN A 187 -20.28 -7.25 -0.96
CA GLN A 187 -21.75 -7.20 -0.98
C GLN A 187 -22.33 -8.60 -1.16
N GLY A 188 -23.18 -9.04 -0.23
CA GLY A 188 -23.80 -10.37 -0.26
C GLY A 188 -22.84 -11.54 0.03
N PHE A 189 -21.69 -11.26 0.64
CA PHE A 189 -20.66 -12.26 0.92
C PHE A 189 -21.20 -13.38 1.83
N GLU A 190 -21.78 -13.03 2.95
CA GLU A 190 -22.31 -14.00 3.92
C GLU A 190 -23.49 -14.81 3.36
N GLU A 191 -24.38 -14.18 2.59
CA GLU A 191 -25.49 -14.83 1.93
C GLU A 191 -25.02 -15.87 0.89
N THR A 192 -23.90 -15.58 0.24
CA THR A 192 -23.36 -16.46 -0.84
C THR A 192 -22.55 -17.61 -0.28
N TYR A 193 -21.75 -17.38 0.76
CA TYR A 193 -20.74 -18.34 1.23
C TYR A 193 -21.06 -18.95 2.61
N GLY A 194 -22.13 -18.50 3.29
CA GLY A 194 -22.54 -19.01 4.59
C GLY A 194 -21.59 -18.67 5.74
N MET A 195 -20.67 -17.71 5.51
CA MET A 195 -19.74 -17.20 6.52
C MET A 195 -19.43 -15.73 6.26
N SER A 196 -19.07 -14.99 7.30
CA SER A 196 -18.63 -13.60 7.13
C SER A 196 -17.21 -13.54 6.55
N TYR A 197 -16.82 -12.40 5.97
CA TYR A 197 -15.46 -12.23 5.46
C TYR A 197 -14.42 -12.18 6.59
N GLU A 198 -14.79 -11.78 7.81
CA GLU A 198 -13.95 -11.88 9.01
C GLU A 198 -13.68 -13.36 9.37
N GLN A 199 -14.73 -14.20 9.32
CA GLN A 199 -14.59 -15.64 9.54
C GLN A 199 -13.71 -16.30 8.49
N LEU A 200 -13.89 -15.93 7.20
CA LEU A 200 -13.03 -16.40 6.13
C LEU A 200 -11.57 -16.04 6.39
N PHE A 201 -11.30 -14.79 6.71
CA PHE A 201 -9.92 -14.32 6.94
C PHE A 201 -9.29 -14.97 8.17
N SER A 202 -10.04 -15.10 9.28
CA SER A 202 -9.57 -15.83 10.47
C SER A 202 -9.25 -17.29 10.16
N THR A 203 -10.12 -17.97 9.39
CA THR A 203 -9.87 -19.36 8.94
C THR A 203 -8.62 -19.46 8.07
N PHE A 204 -8.44 -18.50 7.15
CA PHE A 204 -7.22 -18.41 6.34
C PHE A 204 -5.96 -18.28 7.20
N LEU A 205 -5.97 -17.41 8.21
CA LEU A 205 -4.83 -17.25 9.13
C LEU A 205 -4.57 -18.55 9.91
N ASP A 206 -5.63 -19.24 10.39
CA ASP A 206 -5.49 -20.50 11.11
C ASP A 206 -4.89 -21.61 10.22
N MET A 207 -5.34 -21.72 8.98
CA MET A 207 -4.79 -22.67 8.02
C MET A 207 -3.31 -22.40 7.73
N THR A 208 -2.97 -21.11 7.50
CA THR A 208 -1.61 -20.69 7.19
C THR A 208 -0.67 -20.97 8.36
N THR A 209 -1.05 -20.58 9.59
CA THR A 209 -0.22 -20.81 10.77
C THR A 209 -0.04 -22.30 11.10
N LYS A 210 -1.08 -23.12 10.96
CA LYS A 210 -0.99 -24.57 11.15
C LYS A 210 -0.08 -25.26 10.14
N THR A 211 -0.04 -24.76 8.89
CA THR A 211 0.82 -25.35 7.85
C THR A 211 2.28 -25.02 8.10
N LEU A 212 2.57 -23.95 8.79
CA LEU A 212 3.93 -23.48 9.06
C LEU A 212 4.48 -23.97 10.41
N SER A 213 3.65 -24.50 11.30
CA SER A 213 4.05 -25.06 12.61
C SER A 213 4.54 -26.49 12.45
#